data_3bf114ea330c6caae74f0762a84743b4
#
_entry.id   3bf114ea330c6caae74f0762a84743b4
#
_cell.length_a   1.000
_cell.length_b   1.000
_cell.length_c   1.000
_cell.angle_alpha   90.00
_cell.angle_beta   90.00
_cell.angle_gamma   90.00
#
_symmetry.space_group_name_H-M   'P 1'
#
loop_
_entity.id
_entity.type
_entity.pdbx_description
1 polymer ?
#
loop_
_entity_poly.entity_id
_entity_poly.type
_entity_poly.pdbx_seq_one_letter_code
_entity_poly.pdbx_strand_id
1 'polypeptide(L)'
;HDRNHTSSVKDIAVLLQYALKNQAFYQAFTSSYYSVPPTNQHPEGFTFYSTVFQNQAVETIHNGELLGGKTGYTEQAGQCLASLATINGKQYLLVTAGANGSPQTEPLHILDAVNVYNQLGSLT
;
A
#
# COMPACT_ATOMS: atom_id res chain seq x y z
N HIS A 1 -13.30 -8.29 -14.37
CA HIS A 1 -12.00 -8.91 -14.67
C HIS A 1 -11.90 -9.24 -16.15
N ASP A 2 -10.91 -8.70 -16.83
CA ASP A 2 -10.55 -9.08 -18.18
C ASP A 2 -9.34 -10.03 -18.11
N ARG A 3 -9.44 -11.20 -18.71
CA ARG A 3 -8.37 -12.22 -18.69
C ARG A 3 -7.10 -11.76 -19.41
N ASN A 4 -7.21 -10.78 -20.30
CA ASN A 4 -6.10 -10.21 -21.04
C ASN A 4 -5.46 -9.01 -20.33
N HIS A 5 -6.02 -8.57 -19.18
CA HIS A 5 -5.46 -7.48 -18.39
C HIS A 5 -4.31 -8.02 -17.53
N THR A 6 -3.09 -7.76 -17.97
CA THR A 6 -1.86 -8.22 -17.31
C THR A 6 -0.90 -7.06 -17.10
N SER A 7 -0.04 -7.17 -16.10
CA SER A 7 1.01 -6.21 -15.81
C SER A 7 2.19 -6.91 -15.15
N SER A 8 3.23 -6.15 -14.82
CA SER A 8 4.35 -6.58 -14.02
C SER A 8 4.55 -5.65 -12.82
N VAL A 9 5.19 -6.11 -11.78
CA VAL A 9 5.54 -5.26 -10.61
C VAL A 9 6.42 -4.08 -11.03
N LYS A 10 7.29 -4.28 -12.02
CA LYS A 10 8.13 -3.22 -12.58
C LYS A 10 7.29 -2.13 -13.25
N ASP A 11 6.33 -2.51 -14.08
CA ASP A 11 5.47 -1.54 -14.79
C ASP A 11 4.58 -0.77 -13.82
N ILE A 12 4.04 -1.45 -12.82
CA ILE A 12 3.27 -0.80 -11.75
C ILE A 12 4.15 0.17 -10.95
N ALA A 13 5.41 -0.18 -10.64
CA ALA A 13 6.34 0.72 -9.96
C ALA A 13 6.63 1.98 -10.79
N VAL A 14 6.84 1.85 -12.11
CA VAL A 14 7.04 2.98 -13.02
C VAL A 14 5.80 3.87 -13.06
N LEU A 15 4.62 3.27 -13.20
CA LEU A 15 3.34 4.00 -13.19
C LEU A 15 3.14 4.74 -11.87
N LEU A 16 3.39 4.09 -10.75
CA LEU A 16 3.25 4.68 -9.42
C LEU A 16 4.23 5.84 -9.21
N GLN A 17 5.48 5.69 -9.65
CA GLN A 17 6.48 6.76 -9.59
C GLN A 17 6.02 8.02 -10.36
N TYR A 18 5.39 7.82 -11.51
CA TYR A 18 4.80 8.92 -12.27
C TYR A 18 3.58 9.52 -11.56
N ALA A 19 2.66 8.67 -11.10
CA ALA A 19 1.42 9.11 -10.47
C ALA A 19 1.67 9.91 -9.19
N LEU A 20 2.68 9.56 -8.39
CA LEU A 20 3.04 10.25 -7.16
C LEU A 20 3.55 11.70 -7.36
N LYS A 21 3.87 12.08 -8.59
CA LYS A 21 4.17 13.49 -8.93
C LYS A 21 2.91 14.36 -8.95
N ASN A 22 1.73 13.76 -9.08
CA ASN A 22 0.46 14.45 -8.96
C ASN A 22 0.10 14.61 -7.48
N GLN A 23 -0.10 15.85 -7.04
CA GLN A 23 -0.33 16.16 -5.63
C GLN A 23 -1.61 15.50 -5.08
N ALA A 24 -2.70 15.50 -5.85
CA ALA A 24 -3.96 14.90 -5.42
C ALA A 24 -3.82 13.37 -5.27
N PHE A 25 -3.11 12.72 -6.20
CA PHE A 25 -2.80 11.31 -6.10
C PHE A 25 -1.92 11.01 -4.87
N TYR A 26 -0.87 11.81 -4.67
CA TYR A 26 0.03 11.66 -3.52
C TYR A 26 -0.75 11.75 -2.19
N GLN A 27 -1.61 12.75 -2.06
CA GLN A 27 -2.44 12.92 -0.86
C GLN A 27 -3.36 11.73 -0.63
N ALA A 28 -4.03 11.22 -1.66
CA ALA A 28 -4.89 10.05 -1.55
C ALA A 28 -4.10 8.78 -1.18
N PHE A 29 -2.96 8.57 -1.83
CA PHE A 29 -2.11 7.39 -1.61
C PHE A 29 -1.49 7.35 -0.21
N THR A 30 -1.16 8.51 0.35
CA THR A 30 -0.53 8.63 1.68
C THR A 30 -1.52 8.87 2.82
N SER A 31 -2.82 8.90 2.56
CA SER A 31 -3.85 9.05 3.58
C SER A 31 -4.10 7.73 4.30
N SER A 32 -4.05 7.74 5.63
CA SER A 32 -4.41 6.57 6.44
C SER A 32 -5.92 6.41 6.57
N TYR A 33 -6.66 7.50 6.52
CA TYR A 33 -8.12 7.51 6.50
C TYR A 33 -8.67 8.73 5.77
N TYR A 34 -9.94 8.67 5.40
CA TYR A 34 -10.69 9.80 4.86
C TYR A 34 -12.12 9.79 5.39
N SER A 35 -12.56 10.89 5.99
CA SER A 35 -13.90 11.03 6.53
C SER A 35 -14.79 11.86 5.58
N VAL A 36 -15.96 11.31 5.28
CA VAL A 36 -17.00 11.99 4.51
C VAL A 36 -17.99 12.65 5.48
N PRO A 37 -18.28 13.94 5.31
CA PRO A 37 -19.24 14.63 6.17
C PRO A 37 -20.66 14.05 6.02
N PRO A 38 -21.56 14.37 6.96
CA PRO A 38 -22.94 13.92 6.89
C PRO A 38 -23.64 14.26 5.58
N THR A 39 -24.43 13.31 5.08
CA THR A 39 -25.31 13.48 3.92
C THR A 39 -26.73 13.06 4.30
N ASN A 40 -27.70 13.30 3.42
CA ASN A 40 -29.07 12.87 3.67
C ASN A 40 -29.24 11.33 3.72
N GLN A 41 -28.35 10.57 3.07
CA GLN A 41 -28.34 9.10 3.10
C GLN A 41 -27.47 8.55 4.23
N HIS A 42 -26.49 9.32 4.68
CA HIS A 42 -25.58 8.98 5.77
C HIS A 42 -25.50 10.15 6.76
N PRO A 43 -26.52 10.29 7.65
CA PRO A 43 -26.62 11.46 8.55
C PRO A 43 -25.44 11.63 9.50
N GLU A 44 -24.71 10.55 9.80
CA GLU A 44 -23.52 10.57 10.68
C GLU A 44 -22.21 10.70 9.89
N GLY A 45 -22.29 10.74 8.54
CA GLY A 45 -21.12 10.60 7.70
C GLY A 45 -20.52 9.19 7.78
N PHE A 46 -19.37 9.00 7.19
CA PHE A 46 -18.62 7.74 7.30
C PHE A 46 -17.14 7.97 7.02
N THR A 47 -16.30 7.03 7.48
CA THR A 47 -14.85 7.09 7.35
C THR A 47 -14.34 5.86 6.61
N PHE A 48 -13.53 6.09 5.59
CA PHE A 48 -12.75 5.05 4.92
C PHE A 48 -11.37 4.96 5.56
N TYR A 49 -10.88 3.75 5.74
CA TYR A 49 -9.54 3.50 6.25
C TYR A 49 -8.69 2.79 5.20
N SER A 50 -7.41 3.17 5.11
CA SER A 50 -6.44 2.46 4.29
C SER A 50 -6.18 1.08 4.86
N THR A 51 -6.37 0.04 4.05
CA THR A 51 -6.16 -1.35 4.45
C THR A 51 -4.72 -1.66 4.87
N VAL A 52 -3.75 -0.90 4.35
CA VAL A 52 -2.34 -1.07 4.71
C VAL A 52 -2.08 -0.62 6.14
N PHE A 53 -2.61 0.54 6.53
CA PHE A 53 -2.39 1.12 7.86
C PHE A 53 -3.20 0.43 8.96
N GLN A 54 -4.18 -0.38 8.63
CA GLN A 54 -4.91 -1.18 9.61
C GLN A 54 -4.08 -2.32 10.20
N ASN A 55 -2.97 -2.69 9.56
CA ASN A 55 -2.10 -3.74 10.05
C ASN A 55 -0.98 -3.15 10.91
N GLN A 56 -0.94 -3.56 12.18
CA GLN A 56 0.07 -3.09 13.15
C GLN A 56 1.51 -3.43 12.77
N ALA A 57 1.73 -4.41 11.90
CA ALA A 57 3.08 -4.75 11.44
C ALA A 57 3.81 -3.58 10.79
N VAL A 58 3.08 -2.63 10.18
CA VAL A 58 3.69 -1.44 9.57
C VAL A 58 4.37 -0.52 10.59
N GLU A 59 3.96 -0.59 11.86
CA GLU A 59 4.58 0.16 12.95
C GLU A 59 5.95 -0.41 13.36
N THR A 60 6.29 -1.61 12.88
CA THR A 60 7.57 -2.27 13.16
C THR A 60 8.65 -1.95 12.13
N ILE A 61 8.42 -1.00 11.23
CA ILE A 61 9.43 -0.50 10.30
C ILE A 61 10.46 0.33 11.09
N HIS A 62 11.71 -0.10 11.04
CA HIS A 62 12.82 0.57 11.72
C HIS A 62 13.47 1.63 10.82
N ASN A 63 14.00 2.69 11.43
CA ASN A 63 14.71 3.78 10.74
C ASN A 63 13.86 4.52 9.71
N GLY A 64 12.56 4.47 9.85
CA GLY A 64 11.63 5.12 8.93
C GLY A 64 10.17 4.80 9.22
N GLU A 65 9.33 5.06 8.25
CA GLU A 65 7.89 4.83 8.37
C GLU A 65 7.26 4.57 7.00
N LEU A 66 6.14 3.85 7.01
CA LEU A 66 5.27 3.74 5.85
C LEU A 66 4.55 5.07 5.63
N LEU A 67 4.62 5.61 4.42
CA LEU A 67 3.91 6.84 4.04
C LEU A 67 2.56 6.55 3.40
N GLY A 68 2.45 5.47 2.66
CA GLY A 68 1.21 5.12 1.97
C GLY A 68 1.28 3.77 1.29
N GLY A 69 0.14 3.30 0.82
CA GLY A 69 0.06 2.04 0.10
C GLY A 69 -1.34 1.71 -0.36
N LYS A 70 -1.41 0.73 -1.25
CA LYS A 70 -2.65 0.14 -1.74
C LYS A 70 -2.49 -1.36 -1.90
N THR A 71 -3.33 -2.09 -1.20
CA THR A 71 -3.42 -3.55 -1.33
C THR A 71 -4.27 -3.96 -2.51
N GLY A 72 -4.06 -5.15 -3.02
CA GLY A 72 -4.90 -5.77 -4.03
C GLY A 72 -4.89 -7.27 -3.91
N TYR A 73 -5.95 -7.90 -4.40
CA TYR A 73 -6.06 -9.36 -4.44
C TYR A 73 -6.91 -9.81 -5.61
N THR A 74 -6.43 -10.83 -6.29
CA THR A 74 -7.21 -11.75 -7.13
C THR A 74 -6.65 -13.15 -6.94
N GLU A 75 -7.42 -14.18 -7.24
CA GLU A 75 -6.90 -15.57 -7.14
C GLU A 75 -5.65 -15.78 -8.02
N GLN A 76 -5.59 -15.13 -9.16
CA GLN A 76 -4.48 -15.25 -10.10
C GLN A 76 -3.25 -14.45 -9.67
N ALA A 77 -3.46 -13.27 -9.11
CA ALA A 77 -2.37 -12.36 -8.72
C ALA A 77 -1.84 -12.62 -7.31
N GLY A 78 -2.61 -13.35 -6.49
CA GLY A 78 -2.31 -13.47 -5.06
C GLY A 78 -2.50 -12.17 -4.30
N GLN A 79 -1.95 -12.07 -3.11
CA GLN A 79 -1.91 -10.83 -2.36
C GLN A 79 -0.86 -9.89 -2.98
N CYS A 80 -1.27 -8.67 -3.28
CA CYS A 80 -0.44 -7.64 -3.92
C CYS A 80 -0.38 -6.39 -3.08
N LEU A 81 0.74 -5.67 -3.15
CA LEU A 81 0.94 -4.40 -2.46
C LEU A 81 1.78 -3.46 -3.32
N ALA A 82 1.33 -2.21 -3.42
CA ALA A 82 2.16 -1.09 -3.82
C ALA A 82 2.30 -0.16 -2.60
N SER A 83 3.52 0.22 -2.24
CA SER A 83 3.76 1.01 -1.04
C SER A 83 4.88 2.03 -1.22
N LEU A 84 4.83 3.06 -0.40
CA LEU A 84 5.82 4.13 -0.29
C LEU A 84 6.23 4.24 1.17
N ALA A 85 7.53 4.25 1.42
CA ALA A 85 8.08 4.42 2.76
C ALA A 85 9.26 5.39 2.76
N THR A 86 9.50 6.05 3.88
CA THR A 86 10.76 6.75 4.16
C THR A 86 11.64 5.85 5.00
N ILE A 87 12.87 5.60 4.55
CA ILE A 87 13.87 4.82 5.28
C ILE A 87 15.18 5.60 5.30
N ASN A 88 15.72 5.86 6.47
CA ASN A 88 16.94 6.67 6.63
C ASN A 88 16.87 8.01 5.87
N GLY A 89 15.71 8.67 5.88
CA GLY A 89 15.48 9.96 5.24
C GLY A 89 15.30 9.92 3.72
N LYS A 90 15.28 8.74 3.11
CA LYS A 90 15.03 8.57 1.67
C LYS A 90 13.70 7.86 1.42
N GLN A 91 13.01 8.25 0.36
CA GLN A 91 11.76 7.60 -0.05
C GLN A 91 12.04 6.43 -0.99
N TYR A 92 11.30 5.34 -0.74
CA TYR A 92 11.39 4.12 -1.53
C TYR A 92 9.99 3.63 -1.90
N LEU A 93 9.86 3.20 -3.15
CA LEU A 93 8.68 2.50 -3.65
C LEU A 93 8.95 1.00 -3.63
N LEU A 94 7.95 0.26 -3.19
CA LEU A 94 7.97 -1.20 -3.26
C LEU A 94 6.65 -1.69 -3.86
N VAL A 95 6.75 -2.52 -4.88
CA VAL A 95 5.60 -3.20 -5.50
C VAL A 95 5.84 -4.69 -5.45
N THR A 96 4.93 -5.41 -4.86
CA THR A 96 4.95 -6.87 -4.75
C THR A 96 3.66 -7.49 -5.26
N ALA A 97 3.73 -8.71 -5.75
CA ALA A 97 2.60 -9.50 -6.20
C ALA A 97 2.85 -10.98 -5.93
N GLY A 98 1.78 -11.76 -5.90
CA GLY A 98 1.89 -13.22 -5.81
C GLY A 98 2.15 -13.77 -4.41
N ALA A 99 1.99 -12.99 -3.35
CA ALA A 99 2.06 -13.54 -2.01
C ALA A 99 0.88 -14.49 -1.78
N ASN A 100 1.14 -15.60 -1.10
CA ASN A 100 0.13 -16.64 -0.85
C ASN A 100 -0.97 -16.12 0.07
N GLY A 101 -2.15 -16.71 -0.06
CA GLY A 101 -3.29 -16.41 0.82
C GLY A 101 -4.42 -15.69 0.11
N SER A 102 -5.31 -15.13 0.90
CA SER A 102 -6.52 -14.42 0.48
C SER A 102 -6.75 -13.21 1.40
N PRO A 103 -7.77 -12.38 1.16
CA PRO A 103 -8.09 -11.26 2.06
C PRO A 103 -8.42 -11.69 3.50
N GLN A 104 -8.73 -12.96 3.73
CA GLN A 104 -9.09 -13.50 5.05
C GLN A 104 -7.93 -14.22 5.75
N THR A 105 -6.81 -14.40 5.08
CA THR A 105 -5.62 -15.04 5.64
C THR A 105 -4.61 -14.01 6.14
N GLU A 106 -3.49 -14.49 6.68
CA GLU A 106 -2.39 -13.64 7.08
C GLU A 106 -1.96 -12.71 5.95
N PRO A 107 -1.77 -11.40 6.19
CA PRO A 107 -1.43 -10.42 5.15
C PRO A 107 0.07 -10.49 4.80
N LEU A 108 0.48 -11.55 4.13
CA LEU A 108 1.88 -11.80 3.78
C LEU A 108 2.49 -10.68 2.93
N HIS A 109 1.70 -10.04 2.07
CA HIS A 109 2.13 -8.89 1.26
C HIS A 109 2.58 -7.70 2.14
N ILE A 110 1.94 -7.48 3.28
CA ILE A 110 2.33 -6.41 4.23
C ILE A 110 3.56 -6.85 5.02
N LEU A 111 3.59 -8.10 5.49
CA LEU A 111 4.75 -8.64 6.24
C LEU A 111 6.01 -8.66 5.37
N ASP A 112 5.90 -9.04 4.10
CA ASP A 112 7.00 -9.02 3.14
C ASP A 112 7.53 -7.59 2.95
N ALA A 113 6.64 -6.60 2.82
CA ALA A 113 7.03 -5.20 2.67
C ALA A 113 7.77 -4.69 3.91
N VAL A 114 7.28 -4.97 5.11
CA VAL A 114 7.95 -4.61 6.37
C VAL A 114 9.35 -5.23 6.44
N ASN A 115 9.48 -6.51 6.08
CA ASN A 115 10.78 -7.19 6.05
C ASN A 115 11.76 -6.53 5.06
N VAL A 116 11.30 -6.21 3.85
CA VAL A 116 12.14 -5.56 2.83
C VAL A 116 12.59 -4.17 3.31
N TYR A 117 11.70 -3.36 3.84
CA TYR A 117 12.03 -2.03 4.36
C TYR A 117 13.01 -2.10 5.54
N ASN A 118 12.85 -3.07 6.43
CA ASN A 118 13.76 -3.27 7.56
C ASN A 118 15.15 -3.73 7.09
N GLN A 119 15.22 -4.62 6.10
CA GLN A 119 16.50 -5.01 5.49
C GLN A 119 17.18 -3.81 4.82
N LEU A 120 16.41 -3.00 4.07
CA LEU A 120 16.92 -1.80 3.43
C LEU A 120 17.48 -0.80 4.45
N GLY A 121 16.78 -0.60 5.56
CA GLY A 121 17.21 0.26 6.66
C GLY A 121 18.51 -0.21 7.32
N SER A 122 18.78 -1.49 7.31
CA SER A 122 20.02 -2.09 7.85
C SER A 122 21.22 -1.94 6.90
N LEU A 123 20.97 -1.77 5.59
CA LEU A 123 22.01 -1.68 4.57
C LEU A 123 22.47 -0.22 4.33
N THR A 124 21.68 0.73 4.74
CA THR A 124 21.94 2.16 4.54
C THR A 124 22.15 2.88 5.86
#